data_a42b5182d7649aae5dd888728da91c4a
#
_entry.id   a42b5182d7649aae5dd888728da91c4a
#
_cell.length_a   1.000
_cell.length_b   1.000
_cell.length_c   1.000
_cell.angle_alpha   90.00
_cell.angle_beta   90.00
_cell.angle_gamma   90.00
#
_symmetry.space_group_name_H-M   'P 1'
#
loop_
_entity.id
_entity.type
_entity.pdbx_description
1 polymer ?
#
loop_
_entity_poly.entity_id
_entity_poly.type
_entity_poly.pdbx_seq_one_letter_code
_entity_poly.pdbx_strand_id
1 'polypeptide(L)'
;MKLEREREVNYKVSILKDYAELQLLSIEFYAIDNSKIHTELVVRKDNNKGLILEIPDYEEVPSSEVNLMKYCALGYGCATLHVRGDRGRSENKQPASIYFPFLNNNSEDDLYYNYAYQDGIDLVNVFKREFPDLQVTIVAKGQGAAIGIVTAAVGKKVQNLFISNVQNTDFKFIFDNNLDVGVYDGIREYNRNYPEKEDYSLEMLEKIDVLNYAEDVEAEIHFGYSSLDDERNIVIHKKLASLFKRKKVTVFEYEDLNVHEKLMEEWMIN
;
A
#
# COMPACT_ATOMS: atom_id res chain seq x y z
N MET A 1 4.55 -8.25 -15.39
CA MET A 1 5.74 -7.37 -15.15
C MET A 1 6.51 -7.87 -13.94
N LYS A 2 7.84 -7.91 -13.99
CA LYS A 2 8.65 -8.24 -12.82
C LYS A 2 8.93 -6.97 -12.01
N LEU A 3 8.69 -7.00 -10.70
CA LEU A 3 8.99 -5.87 -9.82
C LEU A 3 10.52 -5.69 -9.68
N GLU A 4 10.97 -4.42 -9.71
CA GLU A 4 12.37 -4.04 -9.63
C GLU A 4 12.66 -3.44 -8.25
N ARG A 5 13.58 -4.06 -7.50
CA ARG A 5 14.00 -3.56 -6.19
C ARG A 5 14.65 -2.18 -6.26
N GLU A 6 15.49 -1.98 -7.24
CA GLU A 6 16.20 -0.73 -7.49
C GLU A 6 16.13 -0.39 -8.96
N ARG A 7 15.61 0.77 -9.23
CA ARG A 7 15.55 1.32 -10.58
C ARG A 7 15.95 2.80 -10.51
N GLU A 8 16.49 3.31 -11.58
CA GLU A 8 16.73 4.76 -11.69
C GLU A 8 15.39 5.46 -11.89
N VAL A 9 15.01 6.29 -10.93
CA VAL A 9 13.76 7.04 -10.92
C VAL A 9 14.08 8.50 -11.16
N ASN A 10 13.49 9.08 -12.20
CA ASN A 10 13.55 10.53 -12.43
C ASN A 10 12.48 11.21 -11.59
N TYR A 11 12.89 12.05 -10.64
CA TYR A 11 12.00 12.70 -9.70
C TYR A 11 12.35 14.18 -9.48
N LYS A 12 11.39 14.91 -8.93
CA LYS A 12 11.52 16.30 -8.53
C LYS A 12 10.94 16.51 -7.15
N VAL A 13 11.69 17.19 -6.29
CA VAL A 13 11.22 17.70 -5.00
C VAL A 13 10.98 19.20 -5.12
N SER A 14 9.84 19.68 -4.62
CA SER A 14 9.49 21.11 -4.64
C SER A 14 8.87 21.51 -3.30
N ILE A 15 9.26 22.67 -2.78
CA ILE A 15 8.63 23.24 -1.59
C ILE A 15 7.30 23.86 -2.02
N LEU A 16 6.18 23.35 -1.49
CA LEU A 16 4.85 23.92 -1.70
C LEU A 16 4.52 25.02 -0.70
N LYS A 17 4.89 24.79 0.57
CA LYS A 17 4.71 25.76 1.66
C LYS A 17 5.87 25.71 2.63
N ASP A 18 6.28 26.86 3.13
CA ASP A 18 7.38 27.02 4.08
C ASP A 18 6.85 27.71 5.34
N TYR A 19 6.71 26.92 6.41
CA TYR A 19 6.28 27.37 7.72
C TYR A 19 7.48 27.63 8.61
N ALA A 20 7.27 28.19 9.82
CA ALA A 20 8.35 28.45 10.77
C ALA A 20 9.15 27.17 11.09
N GLU A 21 8.49 26.09 11.46
CA GLU A 21 9.09 24.84 11.93
C GLU A 21 8.95 23.68 10.95
N LEU A 22 8.08 23.79 9.95
CA LEU A 22 7.70 22.71 9.04
C LEU A 22 7.84 23.16 7.58
N GLN A 23 8.00 22.19 6.69
CA GLN A 23 7.86 22.38 5.24
C GLN A 23 6.87 21.36 4.68
N LEU A 24 5.99 21.82 3.79
CA LEU A 24 5.23 20.95 2.91
C LEU A 24 5.97 20.83 1.59
N LEU A 25 6.36 19.62 1.26
CA LEU A 25 7.05 19.27 0.03
C LEU A 25 6.11 18.50 -0.92
N SER A 26 6.29 18.68 -2.22
CA SER A 26 5.77 17.81 -3.25
C SER A 26 6.92 16.98 -3.82
N ILE A 27 6.73 15.68 -3.91
CA ILE A 27 7.60 14.77 -4.62
C ILE A 27 6.83 14.22 -5.81
N GLU A 28 7.34 14.46 -7.00
CA GLU A 28 6.80 13.93 -8.24
C GLU A 28 7.85 13.05 -8.91
N PHE A 29 7.48 11.86 -9.38
CA PHE A 29 8.38 11.00 -10.12
C PHE A 29 7.66 10.30 -11.29
N TYR A 30 8.45 9.79 -12.24
CA TYR A 30 7.93 9.04 -13.37
C TYR A 30 8.04 7.53 -13.11
N ALA A 31 6.89 6.87 -13.09
CA ALA A 31 6.77 5.43 -12.96
C ALA A 31 7.34 4.70 -14.19
N ILE A 32 7.39 3.37 -14.11
CA ILE A 32 7.94 2.52 -15.18
C ILE A 32 7.20 2.67 -16.52
N ASP A 33 5.93 3.06 -16.49
CA ASP A 33 5.08 3.33 -17.65
C ASP A 33 5.01 4.83 -18.01
N ASN A 34 5.89 5.64 -17.44
CA ASN A 34 5.89 7.10 -17.56
C ASN A 34 4.63 7.79 -17.01
N SER A 35 3.82 7.14 -16.17
CA SER A 35 2.81 7.82 -15.39
C SER A 35 3.49 8.71 -14.35
N LYS A 36 2.93 9.90 -14.13
CA LYS A 36 3.44 10.83 -13.12
C LYS A 36 2.82 10.50 -11.78
N ILE A 37 3.65 10.08 -10.84
CA ILE A 37 3.23 9.74 -9.49
C ILE A 37 3.53 10.91 -8.55
N HIS A 38 2.58 11.22 -7.70
CA HIS A 38 2.60 12.37 -6.81
C HIS A 38 2.55 11.94 -5.34
N THR A 39 3.29 12.64 -4.51
CA THR A 39 3.34 12.47 -3.05
C THR A 39 3.45 13.83 -2.39
N GLU A 40 2.70 14.05 -1.33
CA GLU A 40 2.88 15.18 -0.44
C GLU A 40 3.59 14.71 0.83
N LEU A 41 4.53 15.51 1.32
CA LEU A 41 5.37 15.21 2.47
C LEU A 41 5.47 16.44 3.37
N VAL A 42 5.09 16.32 4.63
CA VAL A 42 5.38 17.33 5.66
C VAL A 42 6.60 16.87 6.46
N VAL A 43 7.60 17.73 6.57
CA VAL A 43 8.83 17.49 7.36
C VAL A 43 9.10 18.62 8.32
N ARG A 44 9.73 18.31 9.44
CA ARG A 44 10.33 19.31 10.32
C ARG A 44 11.63 19.82 9.70
N LYS A 45 11.92 21.10 9.90
CA LYS A 45 13.15 21.73 9.39
C LYS A 45 14.39 21.34 10.19
N ASP A 46 14.22 21.05 11.48
CA ASP A 46 15.32 20.75 12.38
C ASP A 46 15.72 19.27 12.32
N ASN A 47 14.91 18.41 12.87
CA ASN A 47 15.22 16.98 12.97
C ASN A 47 13.95 16.13 12.85
N ASN A 48 14.04 15.05 12.07
CA ASN A 48 12.99 14.05 11.97
C ASN A 48 13.52 12.72 12.51
N LYS A 49 12.76 12.07 13.41
CA LYS A 49 13.09 10.74 13.95
C LYS A 49 13.01 9.64 12.89
N GLY A 50 12.24 9.86 11.85
CA GLY A 50 12.00 8.96 10.73
C GLY A 50 10.96 9.54 9.79
N LEU A 51 10.64 8.80 8.75
CA LEU A 51 9.59 9.13 7.78
C LEU A 51 8.44 8.11 7.89
N ILE A 52 7.24 8.61 7.96
CA ILE A 52 6.01 7.83 7.86
C ILE A 52 5.49 7.99 6.44
N LEU A 53 5.14 6.87 5.79
CA LEU A 53 4.45 6.83 4.53
C LEU A 53 3.04 6.28 4.75
N GLU A 54 2.04 7.15 4.68
CA GLU A 54 0.63 6.73 4.60
C GLU A 54 0.30 6.30 3.16
N ILE A 55 -0.29 5.12 3.02
CA ILE A 55 -0.81 4.64 1.74
C ILE A 55 -2.31 4.42 1.93
N PRO A 56 -3.17 5.22 1.27
CA PRO A 56 -4.62 5.16 1.43
C PRO A 56 -5.22 3.86 0.88
N ASP A 57 -6.43 3.55 1.34
CA ASP A 57 -7.23 2.45 0.81
C ASP A 57 -7.82 2.81 -0.57
N TYR A 58 -8.41 1.82 -1.23
CA TYR A 58 -9.10 1.98 -2.50
C TYR A 58 -10.21 3.03 -2.41
N GLU A 59 -10.23 3.96 -3.36
CA GLU A 59 -11.15 5.11 -3.39
C GLU A 59 -11.07 6.05 -2.17
N GLU A 60 -10.03 5.93 -1.35
CA GLU A 60 -9.79 6.86 -0.25
C GLU A 60 -9.00 8.09 -0.73
N VAL A 61 -9.40 9.26 -0.25
CA VAL A 61 -8.68 10.50 -0.54
C VAL A 61 -7.36 10.51 0.26
N PRO A 62 -6.22 10.81 -0.37
CA PRO A 62 -4.96 10.95 0.34
C PRO A 62 -5.06 11.95 1.49
N SER A 63 -4.33 11.70 2.57
CA SER A 63 -4.32 12.55 3.76
C SER A 63 -4.00 14.00 3.43
N SER A 64 -4.79 14.92 3.99
CA SER A 64 -4.52 16.34 3.86
C SER A 64 -3.26 16.75 4.63
N GLU A 65 -2.67 17.89 4.26
CA GLU A 65 -1.53 18.49 4.95
C GLU A 65 -1.71 18.53 6.47
N VAL A 66 -2.90 18.94 6.95
CA VAL A 66 -3.20 19.02 8.39
C VAL A 66 -3.15 17.65 9.06
N ASN A 67 -3.64 16.62 8.37
CA ASN A 67 -3.57 15.23 8.88
C ASN A 67 -2.13 14.71 8.94
N LEU A 68 -1.27 15.08 8.00
CA LEU A 68 0.14 14.72 8.01
C LEU A 68 0.90 15.43 9.14
N MET A 69 0.52 16.66 9.49
CA MET A 69 1.15 17.43 10.57
C MET A 69 1.05 16.77 11.96
N LYS A 70 0.05 15.90 12.20
CA LYS A 70 -0.07 15.17 13.48
C LYS A 70 1.18 14.37 13.83
N TYR A 71 1.84 13.79 12.83
CA TYR A 71 3.05 13.01 13.01
C TYR A 71 4.29 13.89 13.26
N CYS A 72 4.29 15.11 12.71
CA CYS A 72 5.35 16.08 13.01
C CYS A 72 5.35 16.47 14.49
N ALA A 73 4.20 16.51 15.15
CA ALA A 73 4.10 16.74 16.58
C ALA A 73 4.80 15.63 17.40
N LEU A 74 4.87 14.41 16.86
CA LEU A 74 5.60 13.28 17.45
C LEU A 74 7.08 13.23 17.03
N GLY A 75 7.49 14.12 16.15
CA GLY A 75 8.87 14.24 15.68
C GLY A 75 9.18 13.48 14.39
N TYR A 76 8.18 13.03 13.64
CA TYR A 76 8.36 12.35 12.36
C TYR A 76 8.00 13.25 11.17
N GLY A 77 8.69 13.08 10.05
CA GLY A 77 8.15 13.53 8.77
C GLY A 77 7.05 12.57 8.32
N CYS A 78 6.02 13.07 7.65
CA CYS A 78 4.93 12.23 7.15
C CYS A 78 4.58 12.55 5.70
N ALA A 79 4.51 11.52 4.88
CA ALA A 79 4.10 11.56 3.48
C ALA A 79 2.80 10.80 3.26
N THR A 80 2.06 11.18 2.22
CA THR A 80 0.96 10.39 1.69
C THR A 80 1.20 10.08 0.21
N LEU A 81 1.10 8.80 -0.18
CA LEU A 81 1.12 8.41 -1.58
C LEU A 81 -0.23 8.71 -2.21
N HIS A 82 -0.24 9.44 -3.30
CA HIS A 82 -1.41 9.50 -4.19
C HIS A 82 -1.36 8.26 -5.09
N VAL A 83 -2.12 7.23 -4.74
CA VAL A 83 -2.14 5.98 -5.53
C VAL A 83 -2.57 6.27 -6.96
N ARG A 84 -1.90 5.63 -7.94
CA ARG A 84 -2.10 5.88 -9.38
C ARG A 84 -3.56 5.75 -9.79
N GLY A 85 -4.08 6.74 -10.51
CA GLY A 85 -5.42 6.70 -11.08
C GLY A 85 -6.58 6.63 -10.08
N ASP A 86 -6.31 6.77 -8.79
CA ASP A 86 -7.30 6.78 -7.72
C ASP A 86 -7.69 8.24 -7.36
N ARG A 87 -8.15 8.51 -6.15
CA ARG A 87 -8.69 9.81 -5.68
C ARG A 87 -7.65 10.94 -5.54
N GLY A 88 -6.36 10.64 -5.82
CA GLY A 88 -5.27 11.60 -5.72
C GLY A 88 -4.93 12.31 -7.03
N ARG A 89 -3.67 12.79 -7.12
CA ARG A 89 -3.13 13.54 -8.27
C ARG A 89 -2.26 12.68 -9.19
N SER A 90 -1.99 11.41 -8.81
CA SER A 90 -1.16 10.54 -9.63
C SER A 90 -1.89 10.10 -10.88
N GLU A 91 -1.17 10.09 -11.99
CA GLU A 91 -1.67 9.62 -13.27
C GLU A 91 -1.72 8.08 -13.29
N ASN A 92 -2.54 7.54 -14.17
CA ASN A 92 -2.44 6.17 -14.64
C ASN A 92 -2.58 6.19 -16.17
N LYS A 93 -1.46 6.00 -16.89
CA LYS A 93 -1.44 5.99 -18.36
C LYS A 93 -1.83 4.66 -18.95
N GLN A 94 -1.98 3.64 -18.12
CA GLN A 94 -2.46 2.35 -18.60
C GLN A 94 -3.94 2.45 -18.96
N PRO A 95 -4.39 1.70 -19.96
CA PRO A 95 -5.81 1.67 -20.32
C PRO A 95 -6.69 1.32 -19.13
N ALA A 96 -7.73 2.11 -18.91
CA ALA A 96 -8.71 1.77 -17.88
C ALA A 96 -9.49 0.52 -18.27
N SER A 97 -9.66 -0.41 -17.33
CA SER A 97 -10.57 -1.53 -17.47
C SER A 97 -11.82 -1.30 -16.61
N ILE A 98 -12.98 -1.76 -17.10
CA ILE A 98 -14.19 -1.84 -16.29
C ILE A 98 -14.10 -2.99 -15.27
N TYR A 99 -13.14 -3.89 -15.44
CA TYR A 99 -12.90 -5.05 -14.59
C TYR A 99 -11.64 -4.82 -13.73
N PHE A 100 -11.75 -3.91 -12.78
CA PHE A 100 -10.68 -3.71 -11.82
C PHE A 100 -10.38 -5.03 -11.05
N PRO A 101 -9.13 -5.43 -10.89
CA PRO A 101 -7.87 -4.71 -11.15
C PRO A 101 -7.22 -4.98 -12.52
N PHE A 102 -7.92 -5.53 -13.49
CA PHE A 102 -7.39 -5.77 -14.83
C PHE A 102 -7.29 -4.45 -15.63
N LEU A 103 -6.33 -4.38 -16.56
CA LEU A 103 -6.21 -3.26 -17.48
C LEU A 103 -6.78 -3.63 -18.87
N ASN A 104 -6.13 -4.57 -19.56
CA ASN A 104 -6.52 -4.98 -20.92
C ASN A 104 -7.06 -6.41 -20.99
N ASN A 105 -6.95 -7.20 -19.95
CA ASN A 105 -7.38 -8.61 -19.86
C ASN A 105 -6.66 -9.56 -20.85
N ASN A 106 -5.44 -9.24 -21.28
CA ASN A 106 -4.75 -9.99 -22.34
C ASN A 106 -3.39 -10.58 -21.91
N SER A 107 -2.77 -10.08 -20.83
CA SER A 107 -1.44 -10.55 -20.39
C SER A 107 -1.22 -10.33 -18.88
N GLU A 108 -0.17 -10.96 -18.36
CA GLU A 108 0.31 -10.74 -16.98
C GLU A 108 0.70 -9.30 -16.68
N ASP A 109 1.05 -8.54 -17.70
CA ASP A 109 1.43 -7.14 -17.58
C ASP A 109 0.21 -6.21 -17.50
N ASP A 110 -1.00 -6.75 -17.75
CA ASP A 110 -2.25 -6.00 -17.73
C ASP A 110 -2.92 -5.94 -16.33
N LEU A 111 -2.11 -6.02 -15.29
CA LEU A 111 -2.58 -5.93 -13.91
C LEU A 111 -2.20 -4.58 -13.30
N TYR A 112 -3.20 -3.84 -12.85
CA TYR A 112 -3.04 -2.55 -12.18
C TYR A 112 -2.03 -2.59 -11.02
N TYR A 113 -2.11 -3.64 -10.20
CA TYR A 113 -1.25 -3.75 -9.02
C TYR A 113 0.23 -4.01 -9.31
N ASN A 114 0.59 -4.52 -10.50
CA ASN A 114 1.99 -4.58 -10.91
C ASN A 114 2.63 -3.18 -10.90
N TYR A 115 1.88 -2.18 -11.35
CA TYR A 115 2.35 -0.79 -11.39
C TYR A 115 2.24 -0.12 -10.03
N ALA A 116 1.13 -0.31 -9.29
CA ALA A 116 0.94 0.29 -7.98
C ALA A 116 1.98 -0.20 -6.96
N TYR A 117 2.34 -1.48 -7.00
CA TYR A 117 3.40 -2.06 -6.17
C TYR A 117 4.77 -1.46 -6.51
N GLN A 118 5.08 -1.31 -7.81
CA GLN A 118 6.33 -0.69 -8.23
C GLN A 118 6.41 0.79 -7.81
N ASP A 119 5.30 1.52 -7.86
CA ASP A 119 5.26 2.92 -7.40
C ASP A 119 5.61 3.07 -5.92
N GLY A 120 5.12 2.15 -5.08
CA GLY A 120 5.47 2.13 -3.66
C GLY A 120 6.97 1.88 -3.44
N ILE A 121 7.55 0.92 -4.17
CA ILE A 121 8.99 0.62 -4.12
C ILE A 121 9.82 1.83 -4.57
N ASP A 122 9.43 2.44 -5.68
CA ASP A 122 10.12 3.59 -6.25
C ASP A 122 10.07 4.80 -5.32
N LEU A 123 8.92 5.07 -4.69
CA LEU A 123 8.78 6.16 -3.73
C LEU A 123 9.70 5.97 -2.51
N VAL A 124 9.76 4.77 -1.95
CA VAL A 124 10.67 4.48 -0.83
C VAL A 124 12.14 4.63 -1.28
N ASN A 125 12.47 4.27 -2.52
CA ASN A 125 13.79 4.50 -3.07
C ASN A 125 14.11 6.01 -3.19
N VAL A 126 13.14 6.84 -3.60
CA VAL A 126 13.28 8.31 -3.62
C VAL A 126 13.49 8.84 -2.21
N PHE A 127 12.72 8.39 -1.20
CA PHE A 127 12.90 8.78 0.19
C PHE A 127 14.31 8.47 0.70
N LYS A 128 14.84 7.30 0.39
CA LYS A 128 16.19 6.89 0.81
C LYS A 128 17.32 7.65 0.09
N ARG A 129 17.04 8.30 -1.04
CA ARG A 129 17.99 9.22 -1.70
C ARG A 129 17.94 10.61 -1.09
N GLU A 130 16.75 11.14 -0.82
CA GLU A 130 16.58 12.49 -0.24
C GLU A 130 16.86 12.51 1.27
N PHE A 131 16.55 11.43 1.99
CA PHE A 131 16.65 11.32 3.43
C PHE A 131 17.35 10.00 3.81
N PRO A 132 18.63 9.81 3.50
CA PRO A 132 19.33 8.51 3.61
C PRO A 132 19.35 7.94 5.03
N ASP A 133 19.44 8.82 6.03
CA ASP A 133 19.58 8.44 7.44
C ASP A 133 18.24 8.15 8.13
N LEU A 134 17.11 8.58 7.53
CA LEU A 134 15.80 8.40 8.15
C LEU A 134 15.26 6.99 7.91
N GLN A 135 14.74 6.39 8.95
CA GLN A 135 14.00 5.13 8.86
C GLN A 135 12.62 5.38 8.23
N VAL A 136 12.16 4.44 7.42
CA VAL A 136 10.84 4.50 6.78
C VAL A 136 9.89 3.54 7.47
N THR A 137 8.77 4.08 7.92
CA THR A 137 7.63 3.35 8.47
C THR A 137 6.46 3.50 7.50
N ILE A 138 5.83 2.39 7.10
CA ILE A 138 4.59 2.43 6.31
C ILE A 138 3.40 2.25 7.24
N VAL A 139 2.38 3.08 7.05
CA VAL A 139 1.07 3.03 7.72
C VAL A 139 0.01 2.91 6.65
N ALA A 140 -0.73 1.79 6.63
CA ALA A 140 -1.62 1.51 5.51
C ALA A 140 -2.78 0.57 5.86
N LYS A 141 -3.86 0.65 5.09
CA LYS A 141 -5.00 -0.26 5.17
C LYS A 141 -5.47 -0.67 3.78
N GLY A 142 -6.25 -1.74 3.69
CA GLY A 142 -6.86 -2.19 2.44
C GLY A 142 -5.87 -2.42 1.31
N GLN A 143 -6.09 -1.76 0.16
CA GLN A 143 -5.15 -1.79 -0.97
C GLN A 143 -3.81 -1.16 -0.61
N GLY A 144 -3.81 -0.10 0.19
CA GLY A 144 -2.58 0.54 0.66
C GLY A 144 -1.71 -0.43 1.47
N ALA A 145 -2.33 -1.28 2.30
CA ALA A 145 -1.62 -2.33 3.04
C ALA A 145 -1.00 -3.37 2.10
N ALA A 146 -1.70 -3.75 1.02
CA ALA A 146 -1.15 -4.64 0.00
C ALA A 146 0.08 -4.01 -0.68
N ILE A 147 -0.01 -2.74 -1.09
CA ILE A 147 1.12 -1.98 -1.65
C ILE A 147 2.28 -1.92 -0.63
N GLY A 148 1.98 -1.66 0.64
CA GLY A 148 2.96 -1.58 1.72
C GLY A 148 3.71 -2.89 1.95
N ILE A 149 3.01 -4.03 1.97
CA ILE A 149 3.61 -5.37 2.11
C ILE A 149 4.59 -5.63 0.97
N VAL A 150 4.17 -5.41 -0.29
CA VAL A 150 5.02 -5.68 -1.45
C VAL A 150 6.20 -4.70 -1.48
N THR A 151 5.99 -3.43 -1.14
CA THR A 151 7.06 -2.44 -1.01
C THR A 151 8.11 -2.87 0.01
N ALA A 152 7.69 -3.36 1.18
CA ALA A 152 8.60 -3.85 2.22
C ALA A 152 9.31 -5.15 1.80
N ALA A 153 8.59 -6.07 1.17
CA ALA A 153 9.11 -7.37 0.75
C ALA A 153 10.16 -7.27 -0.36
N VAL A 154 9.89 -6.47 -1.39
CA VAL A 154 10.77 -6.32 -2.56
C VAL A 154 11.83 -5.26 -2.32
N GLY A 155 11.44 -4.08 -1.84
CA GLY A 155 12.33 -2.93 -1.65
C GLY A 155 13.36 -3.10 -0.54
N LYS A 156 13.02 -3.84 0.55
CA LYS A 156 13.89 -4.12 1.71
C LYS A 156 14.40 -2.86 2.44
N LYS A 157 13.71 -1.73 2.29
CA LYS A 157 14.10 -0.43 2.87
C LYS A 157 13.10 0.12 3.87
N VAL A 158 12.07 -0.65 4.19
CA VAL A 158 11.06 -0.34 5.20
C VAL A 158 11.46 -0.99 6.52
N GLN A 159 11.42 -0.24 7.63
CA GLN A 159 11.77 -0.73 8.95
C GLN A 159 10.56 -1.20 9.74
N ASN A 160 9.44 -0.48 9.63
CA ASN A 160 8.21 -0.83 10.33
C ASN A 160 7.02 -0.79 9.37
N LEU A 161 6.07 -1.70 9.58
CA LEU A 161 4.88 -1.83 8.77
C LEU A 161 3.65 -1.95 9.69
N PHE A 162 2.82 -0.90 9.73
CA PHE A 162 1.53 -0.87 10.44
C PHE A 162 0.41 -1.05 9.42
N ILE A 163 -0.22 -2.20 9.42
CA ILE A 163 -1.20 -2.59 8.41
C ILE A 163 -2.47 -3.16 9.01
N SER A 164 -3.59 -2.90 8.35
CA SER A 164 -4.89 -3.44 8.72
C SER A 164 -5.75 -3.73 7.48
N ASN A 165 -6.72 -4.64 7.63
CA ASN A 165 -7.74 -4.96 6.62
C ASN A 165 -7.14 -5.20 5.22
N VAL A 166 -6.07 -6.00 5.14
CA VAL A 166 -5.27 -6.17 3.92
C VAL A 166 -6.09 -6.73 2.77
N GLN A 167 -6.13 -6.03 1.65
CA GLN A 167 -6.70 -6.51 0.38
C GLN A 167 -5.66 -7.28 -0.45
N ASN A 168 -6.08 -7.82 -1.59
CA ASN A 168 -5.28 -8.64 -2.50
C ASN A 168 -4.61 -9.82 -1.79
N THR A 169 -5.36 -10.49 -0.93
CA THR A 169 -4.90 -11.59 -0.10
C THR A 169 -5.78 -12.81 -0.32
N ASP A 170 -5.19 -13.95 -0.71
CA ASP A 170 -5.87 -15.24 -0.89
C ASP A 170 -7.07 -15.17 -1.85
N PHE A 171 -6.85 -14.64 -3.03
CA PHE A 171 -7.89 -14.53 -4.07
C PHE A 171 -8.63 -15.85 -4.30
N LYS A 172 -7.90 -16.96 -4.35
CA LYS A 172 -8.50 -18.28 -4.52
C LYS A 172 -9.53 -18.56 -3.42
N PHE A 173 -9.18 -18.33 -2.15
CA PHE A 173 -10.11 -18.54 -1.04
C PHE A 173 -11.33 -17.62 -1.13
N ILE A 174 -11.13 -16.34 -1.51
CA ILE A 174 -12.19 -15.35 -1.67
C ILE A 174 -13.21 -15.81 -2.71
N PHE A 175 -12.76 -16.28 -3.87
CA PHE A 175 -13.66 -16.71 -4.94
C PHE A 175 -14.29 -18.07 -4.66
N ASP A 176 -13.54 -19.06 -4.18
CA ASP A 176 -14.04 -20.40 -3.81
C ASP A 176 -15.13 -20.34 -2.72
N ASN A 177 -15.04 -19.37 -1.80
CA ASN A 177 -15.99 -19.18 -0.70
C ASN A 177 -17.03 -18.08 -0.95
N ASN A 178 -17.02 -17.49 -2.13
CA ASN A 178 -17.92 -16.40 -2.53
C ASN A 178 -18.00 -15.27 -1.48
N LEU A 179 -16.82 -14.84 -0.98
CA LEU A 179 -16.75 -13.76 -0.02
C LEU A 179 -17.18 -12.45 -0.66
N ASP A 180 -18.05 -11.72 0.03
CA ASP A 180 -18.49 -10.39 -0.41
C ASP A 180 -17.38 -9.36 -0.11
N VAL A 181 -16.54 -9.11 -1.10
CA VAL A 181 -15.53 -8.05 -1.08
C VAL A 181 -15.79 -7.18 -2.30
N GLY A 182 -16.54 -6.09 -2.11
CA GLY A 182 -17.11 -5.27 -3.18
C GLY A 182 -16.10 -4.77 -4.21
N VAL A 183 -14.84 -4.54 -3.82
CA VAL A 183 -13.78 -4.14 -4.75
C VAL A 183 -13.50 -5.19 -5.85
N TYR A 184 -13.93 -6.45 -5.66
CA TYR A 184 -13.75 -7.53 -6.63
C TYR A 184 -15.00 -7.86 -7.43
N ASP A 185 -16.08 -7.10 -7.31
CA ASP A 185 -17.32 -7.32 -8.06
C ASP A 185 -17.10 -7.26 -9.58
N GLY A 186 -16.21 -6.37 -10.03
CA GLY A 186 -15.81 -6.33 -11.44
C GLY A 186 -15.18 -7.63 -11.93
N ILE A 187 -14.41 -8.33 -11.08
CA ILE A 187 -13.81 -9.63 -11.42
C ILE A 187 -14.88 -10.70 -11.51
N ARG A 188 -15.85 -10.71 -10.58
CA ARG A 188 -16.99 -11.63 -10.64
C ARG A 188 -17.85 -11.41 -11.87
N GLU A 189 -18.05 -10.14 -12.24
CA GLU A 189 -18.74 -9.80 -13.48
C GLU A 189 -17.96 -10.28 -14.71
N TYR A 190 -16.63 -10.12 -14.71
CA TYR A 190 -15.77 -10.62 -15.76
C TYR A 190 -15.90 -12.14 -15.90
N ASN A 191 -15.79 -12.91 -14.81
CA ASN A 191 -15.90 -14.36 -14.85
C ASN A 191 -17.30 -14.84 -15.28
N ARG A 192 -18.36 -14.12 -14.91
CA ARG A 192 -19.71 -14.42 -15.41
C ARG A 192 -19.87 -14.18 -16.90
N ASN A 193 -19.24 -13.15 -17.43
CA ASN A 193 -19.32 -12.79 -18.86
C ASN A 193 -18.38 -13.65 -19.72
N TYR A 194 -17.31 -14.18 -19.14
CA TYR A 194 -16.28 -14.99 -19.80
C TYR A 194 -15.93 -16.24 -18.97
N PRO A 195 -16.89 -17.17 -18.79
CA PRO A 195 -16.68 -18.33 -17.90
C PRO A 195 -15.52 -19.21 -18.36
N GLU A 196 -15.20 -19.24 -19.65
CA GLU A 196 -14.05 -19.96 -20.20
C GLU A 196 -12.69 -19.35 -19.81
N LYS A 197 -12.68 -18.16 -19.22
CA LYS A 197 -11.48 -17.45 -18.76
C LYS A 197 -11.35 -17.38 -17.22
N GLU A 198 -12.23 -18.03 -16.49
CA GLU A 198 -12.24 -17.96 -15.02
C GLU A 198 -10.94 -18.46 -14.43
N ASP A 199 -10.48 -19.65 -14.82
CA ASP A 199 -9.21 -20.21 -14.36
C ASP A 199 -8.04 -19.28 -14.69
N TYR A 200 -8.01 -18.71 -15.90
CA TYR A 200 -6.99 -17.77 -16.32
C TYR A 200 -7.02 -16.49 -15.47
N SER A 201 -8.22 -15.95 -15.19
CA SER A 201 -8.34 -14.74 -14.38
C SER A 201 -7.83 -14.96 -12.96
N LEU A 202 -8.13 -16.10 -12.36
CA LEU A 202 -7.63 -16.48 -11.02
C LEU A 202 -6.11 -16.65 -11.02
N GLU A 203 -5.54 -17.33 -12.02
CA GLU A 203 -4.09 -17.47 -12.17
C GLU A 203 -3.39 -16.09 -12.27
N MET A 204 -4.00 -15.14 -12.96
CA MET A 204 -3.48 -13.78 -13.07
C MET A 204 -3.52 -13.05 -11.72
N LEU A 205 -4.62 -13.17 -10.98
CA LEU A 205 -4.78 -12.55 -9.67
C LEU A 205 -3.81 -13.13 -8.64
N GLU A 206 -3.55 -14.44 -8.69
CA GLU A 206 -2.57 -15.07 -7.83
C GLU A 206 -1.16 -14.43 -7.94
N LYS A 207 -0.81 -13.86 -9.10
CA LYS A 207 0.49 -13.18 -9.29
C LYS A 207 0.64 -11.87 -8.52
N ILE A 208 -0.47 -11.23 -8.19
CA ILE A 208 -0.49 -10.01 -7.37
C ILE A 208 -0.92 -10.27 -5.92
N ASP A 209 -1.17 -11.52 -5.56
CA ASP A 209 -1.56 -11.90 -4.20
C ASP A 209 -0.41 -11.64 -3.22
N VAL A 210 -0.70 -10.90 -2.15
CA VAL A 210 0.32 -10.51 -1.16
C VAL A 210 0.84 -11.69 -0.34
N LEU A 211 0.14 -12.83 -0.31
CA LEU A 211 0.66 -14.06 0.30
C LEU A 211 2.01 -14.46 -0.29
N ASN A 212 2.23 -14.20 -1.60
CA ASN A 212 3.47 -14.51 -2.29
C ASN A 212 4.67 -13.68 -1.83
N TYR A 213 4.42 -12.57 -1.12
CA TYR A 213 5.44 -11.62 -0.68
C TYR A 213 5.65 -11.63 0.84
N ALA A 214 4.68 -12.15 1.61
CA ALA A 214 4.66 -12.04 3.07
C ALA A 214 5.91 -12.63 3.74
N GLU A 215 6.39 -13.81 3.29
CA GLU A 215 7.59 -14.44 3.84
C GLU A 215 8.87 -13.64 3.62
N ASP A 216 8.87 -12.74 2.64
CA ASP A 216 10.01 -11.91 2.29
C ASP A 216 10.06 -10.56 3.00
N VAL A 217 9.04 -10.19 3.77
CA VAL A 217 9.02 -8.94 4.53
C VAL A 217 10.07 -8.98 5.64
N GLU A 218 10.98 -8.00 5.64
CA GLU A 218 12.04 -7.85 6.66
C GLU A 218 11.76 -6.71 7.65
N ALA A 219 10.64 -6.01 7.51
CA ALA A 219 10.18 -5.00 8.45
C ALA A 219 9.60 -5.61 9.73
N GLU A 220 9.66 -4.87 10.86
CA GLU A 220 8.82 -5.18 12.02
C GLU A 220 7.36 -4.90 11.68
N ILE A 221 6.45 -5.84 12.01
CA ILE A 221 5.07 -5.78 11.54
C ILE A 221 4.13 -5.65 12.74
N HIS A 222 3.23 -4.67 12.63
CA HIS A 222 2.08 -4.46 13.49
C HIS A 222 0.82 -4.65 12.65
N PHE A 223 0.15 -5.77 12.85
CA PHE A 223 -0.97 -6.20 12.01
C PHE A 223 -2.27 -6.20 12.81
N GLY A 224 -3.23 -5.39 12.39
CA GLY A 224 -4.54 -5.28 13.02
C GLY A 224 -5.66 -5.87 12.17
N TYR A 225 -6.60 -6.58 12.79
CA TYR A 225 -7.88 -6.98 12.18
C TYR A 225 -9.01 -6.96 13.21
N SER A 226 -10.26 -6.93 12.73
CA SER A 226 -11.46 -6.95 13.59
C SER A 226 -11.92 -8.37 13.88
N SER A 227 -12.24 -8.66 15.13
CA SER A 227 -12.96 -9.88 15.51
C SER A 227 -14.46 -9.83 15.18
N LEU A 228 -14.97 -8.66 14.80
CA LEU A 228 -16.35 -8.45 14.36
C LEU A 228 -16.53 -8.63 12.85
N ASP A 229 -15.46 -8.91 12.11
CA ASP A 229 -15.51 -9.18 10.67
C ASP A 229 -16.09 -10.57 10.37
N ASP A 230 -16.40 -10.85 9.12
CA ASP A 230 -16.79 -12.19 8.66
C ASP A 230 -15.71 -13.21 9.06
N GLU A 231 -16.10 -14.35 9.64
CA GLU A 231 -15.18 -15.40 10.10
C GLU A 231 -14.20 -15.85 9.00
N ARG A 232 -14.62 -15.81 7.73
CA ARG A 232 -13.80 -16.17 6.58
C ARG A 232 -12.73 -15.10 6.29
N ASN A 233 -13.04 -13.81 6.46
CA ASN A 233 -12.06 -12.72 6.39
C ASN A 233 -11.03 -12.87 7.50
N ILE A 234 -11.45 -13.20 8.72
CA ILE A 234 -10.56 -13.47 9.85
C ILE A 234 -9.59 -14.63 9.53
N VAL A 235 -10.08 -15.69 8.86
CA VAL A 235 -9.22 -16.80 8.42
C VAL A 235 -8.13 -16.32 7.47
N ILE A 236 -8.46 -15.46 6.50
CA ILE A 236 -7.50 -14.87 5.56
C ILE A 236 -6.45 -14.04 6.32
N HIS A 237 -6.88 -13.18 7.24
CA HIS A 237 -5.97 -12.34 8.04
C HIS A 237 -5.03 -13.17 8.91
N LYS A 238 -5.53 -14.22 9.56
CA LYS A 238 -4.71 -15.16 10.36
C LYS A 238 -3.72 -15.92 9.47
N LYS A 239 -4.14 -16.34 8.28
CA LYS A 239 -3.25 -16.98 7.29
C LYS A 239 -2.11 -16.04 6.89
N LEU A 240 -2.44 -14.80 6.49
CA LEU A 240 -1.43 -13.79 6.13
C LEU A 240 -0.45 -13.55 7.29
N ALA A 241 -0.96 -13.32 8.50
CA ALA A 241 -0.13 -13.07 9.68
C ALA A 241 0.87 -14.22 9.95
N SER A 242 0.46 -15.47 9.70
CA SER A 242 1.30 -16.66 9.91
C SER A 242 2.47 -16.78 8.92
N LEU A 243 2.42 -16.07 7.79
CA LEU A 243 3.46 -16.07 6.76
C LEU A 243 4.58 -15.08 7.03
N PHE A 244 4.37 -14.08 7.87
CA PHE A 244 5.44 -13.16 8.25
C PHE A 244 6.42 -13.85 9.22
N LYS A 245 7.60 -14.24 8.74
CA LYS A 245 8.51 -15.10 9.52
C LYS A 245 9.86 -14.46 9.85
N ARG A 246 10.25 -13.39 9.16
CA ARG A 246 11.62 -12.88 9.20
C ARG A 246 11.92 -11.90 10.34
N LYS A 247 10.89 -11.24 10.90
CA LYS A 247 11.01 -10.24 11.96
C LYS A 247 9.90 -10.41 12.99
N LYS A 248 9.91 -9.53 13.98
CA LYS A 248 8.86 -9.48 14.99
C LYS A 248 7.52 -9.12 14.33
N VAL A 249 6.52 -9.91 14.62
CA VAL A 249 5.12 -9.68 14.21
C VAL A 249 4.28 -9.54 15.47
N THR A 250 3.62 -8.42 15.61
CA THR A 250 2.63 -8.19 16.66
C THR A 250 1.26 -8.15 16.01
N VAL A 251 0.39 -9.06 16.40
CA VAL A 251 -0.97 -9.16 15.87
C VAL A 251 -1.94 -8.61 16.89
N PHE A 252 -2.82 -7.71 16.46
CA PHE A 252 -3.85 -7.08 17.26
C PHE A 252 -5.23 -7.50 16.75
N GLU A 253 -6.01 -8.17 17.58
CA GLU A 253 -7.40 -8.50 17.32
C GLU A 253 -8.28 -7.53 18.10
N TYR A 254 -9.05 -6.70 17.41
CA TYR A 254 -9.88 -5.66 18.00
C TYR A 254 -11.37 -6.02 17.92
N GLU A 255 -12.10 -5.82 19.00
CA GLU A 255 -13.57 -5.81 19.00
C GLU A 255 -14.11 -4.45 18.49
N ASP A 256 -13.61 -4.01 17.34
CA ASP A 256 -13.93 -2.72 16.71
C ASP A 256 -13.79 -2.84 15.18
N LEU A 257 -14.59 -2.11 14.42
CA LEU A 257 -14.46 -2.01 12.97
C LEU A 257 -13.43 -0.94 12.55
N ASN A 258 -13.10 0.01 13.43
CA ASN A 258 -12.09 1.04 13.19
C ASN A 258 -10.67 0.55 13.52
N VAL A 259 -10.33 -0.63 13.05
CA VAL A 259 -9.06 -1.32 13.33
C VAL A 259 -7.84 -0.43 13.09
N HIS A 260 -7.86 0.32 12.00
CA HIS A 260 -6.71 1.17 11.63
C HIS A 260 -6.44 2.26 12.67
N GLU A 261 -7.49 2.93 13.14
CA GLU A 261 -7.38 3.96 14.17
C GLU A 261 -6.88 3.39 15.48
N LYS A 262 -7.40 2.21 15.89
CA LYS A 262 -6.94 1.50 17.08
C LYS A 262 -5.47 1.12 17.01
N LEU A 263 -5.03 0.59 15.87
CA LEU A 263 -3.64 0.25 15.65
C LEU A 263 -2.72 1.47 15.75
N MET A 264 -3.17 2.62 15.25
CA MET A 264 -2.42 3.88 15.34
C MET A 264 -2.40 4.46 16.75
N GLU A 265 -3.51 4.33 17.51
CA GLU A 265 -3.53 4.68 18.95
C GLU A 265 -2.48 3.90 19.73
N GLU A 266 -2.39 2.56 19.54
CA GLU A 266 -1.37 1.71 20.17
C GLU A 266 0.07 2.16 19.85
N TRP A 267 0.33 2.53 18.58
CA TRP A 267 1.65 3.02 18.19
C TRP A 267 2.00 4.38 18.81
N MET A 268 1.02 5.29 18.94
CA MET A 268 1.26 6.64 19.47
C MET A 268 1.47 6.66 20.99
N ILE A 269 0.99 5.63 21.71
CA ILE A 269 1.10 5.51 23.17
C ILE A 269 2.44 4.87 23.59
N ASN A 270 3.00 4.00 22.75
CA ASN A 270 4.26 3.27 23.00
C ASN A 270 5.45 3.92 22.30
#